data_a2ab3c77316106929ed4c4b90b51cb80
#
_entry.id   a2ab3c77316106929ed4c4b90b51cb80
#
_cell.length_a   1.000
_cell.length_b   1.000
_cell.length_c   1.000
_cell.angle_alpha   90.00
_cell.angle_beta   90.00
_cell.angle_gamma   90.00
#
_symmetry.space_group_name_H-M   'P 1'
#
loop_
_entity.id
_entity.type
_entity.pdbx_description
1 polymer ?
#
loop_
_entity_poly.entity_id
_entity_poly.type
_entity_poly.pdbx_seq_one_letter_code
_entity_poly.pdbx_strand_id
1 'polypeptide(L)'
;MNAEKFRKIFVGLEERFGYHIATYEEGDGKKSGNSFTSNYPHTLEMWQSHLEGKKFQVKTNKGFTSADSLGLCPINNNSKCTWGAIDLDNYKPSIPELFKKLKSLNVPVIPFRSKSGGIHLYIFLTEEVAALIMREKLHSIKNIFGVEQPDKIFPVQKYLNLEKGSAGSWINLPYHNAKNTQRYMIKEDGSKATLEEFFEAYEKNKVTPSQLRKLKSNIDEGETGDWFKDGPPCFQALAKFGVEKKVRNETLVDMSKYIKMRYPEEWKDKMGEYNKKFFEPIGKGLSYDEVKGVIGSREKKDYAYRCSSDWLKPH
;
A
#
# COMPACT_ATOMS: atom_id res chain seq x y z
N MET A 1 3.19 29.10 3.43
CA MET A 1 2.92 28.86 1.98
C MET A 1 3.37 27.46 1.53
N ASN A 2 4.65 27.07 1.65
CA ASN A 2 5.10 25.73 1.21
C ASN A 2 4.50 24.59 2.03
N ALA A 3 4.37 24.70 3.35
CA ALA A 3 3.78 23.69 4.21
C ALA A 3 2.30 23.41 3.88
N GLU A 4 1.52 24.45 3.60
CA GLU A 4 0.12 24.30 3.18
C GLU A 4 0.00 23.61 1.82
N LYS A 5 0.83 24.00 0.85
CA LYS A 5 0.87 23.36 -0.48
C LYS A 5 1.29 21.90 -0.35
N PHE A 6 2.30 21.60 0.44
CA PHE A 6 2.79 20.26 0.68
C PHE A 6 1.72 19.39 1.38
N ARG A 7 1.03 19.91 2.41
CA ARG A 7 -0.08 19.24 3.08
C ARG A 7 -1.24 18.94 2.13
N LYS A 8 -1.56 19.85 1.21
CA LYS A 8 -2.61 19.64 0.20
C LYS A 8 -2.27 18.53 -0.81
N ILE A 9 -1.00 18.29 -1.07
CA ILE A 9 -0.55 17.19 -1.94
C ILE A 9 -0.65 15.85 -1.23
N PHE A 10 -0.21 15.79 0.02
CA PHE A 10 -0.20 14.56 0.82
C PHE A 10 -1.43 14.50 1.74
N VAL A 11 -2.63 14.54 1.15
CA VAL A 11 -3.89 14.34 1.89
C VAL A 11 -4.02 12.88 2.29
N GLY A 12 -4.45 12.61 3.52
CA GLY A 12 -4.64 11.26 4.04
C GLY A 12 -5.47 11.22 5.31
N LEU A 13 -5.18 10.29 6.19
CA LEU A 13 -5.87 10.17 7.48
C LEU A 13 -5.47 11.33 8.40
N GLU A 14 -6.43 12.16 8.79
CA GLU A 14 -6.14 13.36 9.60
C GLU A 14 -5.99 13.05 11.09
N GLU A 15 -6.81 12.15 11.63
CA GLU A 15 -6.83 11.84 13.08
C GLU A 15 -5.70 10.91 13.52
N ARG A 16 -4.87 10.46 12.57
CA ARG A 16 -3.78 9.54 12.88
C ARG A 16 -2.63 9.70 11.89
N PHE A 17 -1.43 9.80 12.42
CA PHE A 17 -0.24 9.95 11.59
C PHE A 17 0.96 9.24 12.21
N GLY A 18 1.96 8.97 11.37
CA GLY A 18 3.25 8.46 11.82
C GLY A 18 4.21 9.58 12.18
N TYR A 19 5.09 9.32 13.12
CA TYR A 19 6.20 10.21 13.44
C TYR A 19 7.46 9.42 13.79
N HIS A 20 8.59 10.05 13.55
CA HIS A 20 9.90 9.45 13.82
C HIS A 20 10.67 10.29 14.83
N ILE A 21 11.31 9.61 15.77
CA ILE A 21 12.22 10.18 16.76
C ILE A 21 13.62 9.65 16.46
N ALA A 22 14.54 10.53 16.06
CA ALA A 22 15.93 10.16 15.84
C ALA A 22 16.62 9.91 17.19
N THR A 23 17.36 8.84 17.30
CA THR A 23 18.09 8.47 18.54
C THR A 23 19.56 8.83 18.46
N TYR A 24 20.18 8.71 17.31
CA TYR A 24 21.57 9.12 17.07
C TYR A 24 21.82 9.32 15.57
N GLU A 25 22.93 9.96 15.24
CA GLU A 25 23.44 10.09 13.89
C GLU A 25 24.53 9.03 13.66
N GLU A 26 24.43 8.30 12.58
CA GLU A 26 25.50 7.42 12.11
C GLU A 26 26.53 8.25 11.32
N GLY A 27 27.78 7.81 11.25
CA GLY A 27 28.88 8.57 10.63
C GLY A 27 28.73 8.89 9.14
N ASP A 28 27.78 8.23 8.45
CA ASP A 28 27.41 8.51 7.08
C ASP A 28 26.25 9.54 6.94
N GLY A 29 25.88 10.21 8.03
CA GLY A 29 24.75 11.14 8.09
C GLY A 29 23.38 10.50 8.22
N LYS A 30 23.30 9.17 8.32
CA LYS A 30 22.07 8.43 8.48
C LYS A 30 21.58 8.50 9.92
N LYS A 31 20.37 8.98 10.12
CA LYS A 31 19.74 9.03 11.44
C LYS A 31 19.01 7.72 11.74
N SER A 32 19.49 6.98 12.73
CA SER A 32 18.76 5.89 13.35
C SER A 32 17.67 6.43 14.27
N GLY A 33 16.68 5.62 14.62
CA GLY A 33 15.62 6.02 15.54
C GLY A 33 14.39 5.16 15.45
N ASN A 34 13.39 5.50 16.26
CA ASN A 34 12.15 4.76 16.39
C ASN A 34 11.00 5.48 15.70
N SER A 35 10.09 4.69 15.16
CA SER A 35 8.89 5.14 14.47
C SER A 35 7.65 4.78 15.28
N PHE A 36 6.76 5.74 15.45
CA PHE A 36 5.56 5.63 16.28
C PHE A 36 4.34 6.15 15.53
N THR A 37 3.16 5.86 16.07
CA THR A 37 1.88 6.37 15.56
C THR A 37 1.22 7.25 16.62
N SER A 38 0.79 8.44 16.23
CA SER A 38 -0.11 9.29 17.02
C SER A 38 -1.56 9.00 16.63
N ASN A 39 -2.46 8.98 17.63
CA ASN A 39 -3.91 8.87 17.46
C ASN A 39 -4.60 10.23 17.62
N TYR A 40 -3.88 11.30 17.36
CA TYR A 40 -4.35 12.68 17.43
C TYR A 40 -4.08 13.37 16.10
N PRO A 41 -4.88 14.39 15.74
CA PRO A 41 -4.68 15.12 14.49
C PRO A 41 -3.29 15.77 14.39
N HIS A 42 -2.74 15.80 13.18
CA HIS A 42 -1.56 16.59 12.87
C HIS A 42 -1.92 18.06 12.63
N THR A 43 -1.03 18.97 12.96
CA THR A 43 -1.21 20.42 12.79
C THR A 43 -0.36 20.96 11.66
N LEU A 44 -0.72 22.13 11.11
CA LEU A 44 0.07 22.79 10.06
C LEU A 44 1.49 23.12 10.53
N GLU A 45 1.67 23.44 11.82
CA GLU A 45 2.98 23.68 12.43
C GLU A 45 3.89 22.45 12.34
N MET A 46 3.35 21.23 12.51
CA MET A 46 4.13 20.00 12.35
C MET A 46 4.61 19.84 10.91
N TRP A 47 3.81 20.19 9.91
CA TRP A 47 4.20 20.19 8.50
C TRP A 47 5.29 21.21 8.21
N GLN A 48 5.17 22.40 8.77
CA GLN A 48 6.20 23.44 8.64
C GLN A 48 7.51 22.98 9.28
N SER A 49 7.47 22.48 10.50
CA SER A 49 8.63 21.94 11.22
C SER A 49 9.29 20.79 10.47
N HIS A 50 8.49 19.87 9.88
CA HIS A 50 9.01 18.81 9.05
C HIS A 50 9.82 19.33 7.85
N LEU A 51 9.29 20.31 7.11
CA LEU A 51 10.00 20.91 5.96
C LEU A 51 11.22 21.73 6.39
N GLU A 52 11.18 22.35 7.56
CA GLU A 52 12.30 23.12 8.11
C GLU A 52 13.36 22.26 8.81
N GLY A 53 13.08 20.96 9.05
CA GLY A 53 13.97 20.08 9.81
C GLY A 53 14.00 20.38 11.29
N LYS A 54 12.98 21.03 11.81
CA LYS A 54 12.81 21.35 13.24
C LYS A 54 12.04 20.26 13.95
N LYS A 55 12.34 20.08 15.25
CA LYS A 55 11.50 19.20 16.10
C LYS A 55 10.14 19.85 16.37
N PHE A 56 9.13 19.01 16.52
CA PHE A 56 7.76 19.41 16.85
C PHE A 56 7.17 18.52 17.95
N GLN A 57 6.17 19.04 18.65
CA GLN A 57 5.49 18.30 19.73
C GLN A 57 4.38 17.44 19.16
N VAL A 58 4.36 16.16 19.56
CA VAL A 58 3.32 15.21 19.22
C VAL A 58 2.56 14.81 20.47
N LYS A 59 1.23 14.95 20.44
CA LYS A 59 0.36 14.47 21.52
C LYS A 59 0.29 12.93 21.47
N THR A 60 0.44 12.32 22.63
CA THR A 60 0.33 10.87 22.85
C THR A 60 -0.58 10.58 24.04
N ASN A 61 -0.94 9.32 24.26
CA ASN A 61 -1.72 8.93 25.44
C ASN A 61 -0.99 9.19 26.77
N LYS A 62 0.34 9.41 26.73
CA LYS A 62 1.19 9.68 27.92
C LYS A 62 1.60 11.16 28.03
N GLY A 63 0.97 12.06 27.29
CA GLY A 63 1.33 13.47 27.22
C GLY A 63 1.96 13.83 25.86
N PHE A 64 2.98 14.71 25.87
CA PHE A 64 3.65 15.16 24.66
C PHE A 64 5.03 14.53 24.51
N THR A 65 5.43 14.27 23.26
CA THR A 65 6.78 13.84 22.92
C THR A 65 7.30 14.67 21.76
N SER A 66 8.63 14.86 21.69
CA SER A 66 9.27 15.58 20.60
C SER A 66 9.58 14.63 19.45
N ALA A 67 9.22 15.00 18.23
CA ALA A 67 9.44 14.22 17.02
C ALA A 67 10.24 15.03 15.99
N ASP A 68 10.93 14.30 15.09
CA ASP A 68 11.76 14.90 14.06
C ASP A 68 11.05 14.96 12.70
N SER A 69 10.26 13.97 12.33
CA SER A 69 9.63 13.93 11.01
C SER A 69 8.28 13.25 10.98
N LEU A 70 7.45 13.67 10.01
CA LEU A 70 6.11 13.14 9.77
C LEU A 70 6.13 11.92 8.84
N GLY A 71 5.17 11.03 9.07
CA GLY A 71 4.70 10.02 8.15
C GLY A 71 3.18 10.09 8.02
N LEU A 72 2.62 9.67 6.90
CA LEU A 72 1.19 9.79 6.65
C LEU A 72 0.60 8.51 6.06
N CYS A 73 -0.65 8.21 6.46
CA CYS A 73 -1.47 7.18 5.82
C CYS A 73 -2.16 7.79 4.60
N PRO A 74 -1.95 7.27 3.39
CA PRO A 74 -2.62 7.82 2.21
C PRO A 74 -4.14 7.69 2.24
N ILE A 75 -4.65 6.65 2.90
CA ILE A 75 -6.08 6.37 2.99
C ILE A 75 -6.75 7.30 3.99
N ASN A 76 -7.89 7.90 3.61
CA ASN A 76 -8.71 8.74 4.47
C ASN A 76 -9.87 7.95 5.13
N ASN A 77 -10.67 8.63 5.96
CA ASN A 77 -11.82 8.03 6.68
C ASN A 77 -12.87 7.40 5.76
N ASN A 78 -12.96 7.85 4.51
CA ASN A 78 -13.88 7.32 3.50
C ASN A 78 -13.26 6.14 2.70
N SER A 79 -12.14 5.60 3.17
CA SER A 79 -11.39 4.55 2.47
C SER A 79 -10.97 4.94 1.05
N LYS A 80 -10.70 6.23 0.83
CA LYS A 80 -10.24 6.79 -0.43
C LYS A 80 -8.85 7.41 -0.29
N CYS A 81 -8.19 7.67 -1.41
CA CYS A 81 -6.88 8.33 -1.45
C CYS A 81 -6.69 9.13 -2.73
N THR A 82 -5.89 10.21 -2.65
CA THR A 82 -5.44 11.03 -3.78
C THR A 82 -4.01 10.72 -4.19
N TRP A 83 -3.31 9.90 -3.44
CA TRP A 83 -1.96 9.47 -3.76
C TRP A 83 -1.69 8.07 -3.21
N GLY A 84 -0.66 7.45 -3.75
CA GLY A 84 -0.16 6.19 -3.24
C GLY A 84 1.34 6.07 -3.44
N ALA A 85 1.98 5.11 -2.80
CA ALA A 85 3.41 4.90 -2.88
C ALA A 85 3.79 3.42 -2.92
N ILE A 86 4.91 3.12 -3.56
CA ILE A 86 5.60 1.84 -3.53
C ILE A 86 6.95 2.06 -2.86
N ASP A 87 7.28 1.25 -1.85
CA ASP A 87 8.57 1.24 -1.18
C ASP A 87 9.47 0.16 -1.81
N LEU A 88 10.55 0.59 -2.46
CA LEU A 88 11.52 -0.24 -3.17
C LEU A 88 12.86 -0.31 -2.41
N ASP A 89 12.85 -0.49 -1.08
CA ASP A 89 14.07 -0.47 -0.25
C ASP A 89 15.14 -1.46 -0.73
N ASN A 90 14.75 -2.63 -1.19
CA ASN A 90 15.67 -3.67 -1.66
C ASN A 90 16.03 -3.56 -3.15
N TYR A 91 15.38 -2.68 -3.88
CA TYR A 91 15.63 -2.44 -5.29
C TYR A 91 16.61 -1.28 -5.45
N LYS A 92 17.84 -1.57 -5.87
CA LYS A 92 18.91 -0.58 -6.06
C LYS A 92 19.31 -0.49 -7.54
N PRO A 93 18.39 -0.15 -8.46
CA PRO A 93 18.78 0.05 -9.84
C PRO A 93 19.66 1.28 -9.95
N SER A 94 20.47 1.35 -11.00
CA SER A 94 21.03 2.63 -11.41
C SER A 94 19.89 3.60 -11.77
N ILE A 95 20.06 4.88 -11.51
CA ILE A 95 19.02 5.88 -11.81
C ILE A 95 18.64 5.88 -13.30
N PRO A 96 19.59 5.79 -14.26
CA PRO A 96 19.25 5.67 -15.68
C PRO A 96 18.36 4.45 -15.99
N GLU A 97 18.65 3.29 -15.41
CA GLU A 97 17.82 2.07 -15.60
C GLU A 97 16.41 2.24 -15.02
N LEU A 98 16.29 2.86 -13.83
CA LEU A 98 15.00 3.20 -13.25
C LEU A 98 14.17 4.06 -14.20
N PHE A 99 14.71 5.18 -14.68
CA PHE A 99 13.97 6.08 -15.56
C PHE A 99 13.69 5.46 -16.93
N LYS A 100 14.62 4.68 -17.49
CA LYS A 100 14.39 3.89 -18.71
C LYS A 100 13.18 2.97 -18.54
N LYS A 101 13.11 2.27 -17.42
CA LYS A 101 11.99 1.36 -17.08
C LYS A 101 10.70 2.12 -16.88
N LEU A 102 10.70 3.22 -16.12
CA LEU A 102 9.51 4.05 -15.93
C LEU A 102 8.96 4.59 -17.26
N LYS A 103 9.81 5.06 -18.14
CA LYS A 103 9.42 5.54 -19.49
C LYS A 103 8.85 4.43 -20.36
N SER A 104 9.48 3.25 -20.37
CA SER A 104 8.99 2.12 -21.17
C SER A 104 7.61 1.63 -20.75
N LEU A 105 7.27 1.80 -19.48
CA LEU A 105 5.98 1.40 -18.91
C LEU A 105 4.91 2.50 -19.01
N ASN A 106 5.32 3.72 -19.34
CA ASN A 106 4.46 4.90 -19.37
C ASN A 106 3.62 5.05 -18.07
N VAL A 107 4.25 4.82 -16.92
CA VAL A 107 3.58 4.94 -15.61
C VAL A 107 3.85 6.33 -15.02
N PRO A 108 2.81 7.04 -14.55
CA PRO A 108 2.91 8.41 -14.05
C PRO A 108 3.36 8.42 -12.57
N VAL A 109 4.53 7.86 -12.28
CA VAL A 109 5.09 7.85 -10.94
C VAL A 109 6.27 8.79 -10.83
N ILE A 110 6.42 9.37 -9.66
CA ILE A 110 7.55 10.27 -9.31
C ILE A 110 8.45 9.51 -8.33
N PRO A 111 9.75 9.27 -8.67
CA PRO A 111 10.68 8.59 -7.79
C PRO A 111 11.29 9.53 -6.75
N PHE A 112 11.41 9.05 -5.51
CA PHE A 112 12.06 9.74 -4.41
C PHE A 112 13.10 8.85 -3.75
N ARG A 113 14.13 9.46 -3.17
CA ARG A 113 15.00 8.79 -2.21
C ARG A 113 14.25 8.53 -0.91
N SER A 114 14.32 7.31 -0.40
CA SER A 114 13.83 6.97 0.94
C SER A 114 14.82 7.38 2.03
N LYS A 115 14.41 7.32 3.29
CA LYS A 115 15.29 7.58 4.45
C LYS A 115 16.50 6.65 4.48
N SER A 116 16.33 5.39 4.07
CA SER A 116 17.37 4.36 4.06
C SER A 116 18.24 4.37 2.80
N GLY A 117 18.03 5.33 1.89
CA GLY A 117 18.74 5.40 0.62
C GLY A 117 18.14 4.54 -0.50
N GLY A 118 17.03 3.83 -0.23
CA GLY A 118 16.21 3.15 -1.22
C GLY A 118 15.39 4.13 -2.07
N ILE A 119 14.36 3.62 -2.75
CA ILE A 119 13.50 4.40 -3.64
C ILE A 119 12.04 4.22 -3.22
N HIS A 120 11.32 5.34 -3.13
CA HIS A 120 9.86 5.34 -3.10
C HIS A 120 9.34 5.84 -4.45
N LEU A 121 8.36 5.15 -5.02
CA LEU A 121 7.65 5.60 -6.21
C LEU A 121 6.27 6.13 -5.78
N TYR A 122 6.01 7.40 -6.03
CA TYR A 122 4.72 8.03 -5.71
C TYR A 122 3.88 8.22 -6.96
N ILE A 123 2.59 7.94 -6.86
CA ILE A 123 1.56 8.32 -7.84
C ILE A 123 0.59 9.29 -7.19
N PHE A 124 0.21 10.34 -7.93
CA PHE A 124 -0.71 11.39 -7.47
C PHE A 124 -1.91 11.51 -8.39
N LEU A 125 -3.06 11.82 -7.80
CA LEU A 125 -4.31 11.94 -8.54
C LEU A 125 -4.89 13.36 -8.43
N THR A 126 -5.69 13.72 -9.42
CA THR A 126 -6.46 14.97 -9.42
C THR A 126 -7.66 14.89 -8.47
N GLU A 127 -8.18 13.70 -8.23
CA GLU A 127 -9.37 13.42 -7.42
C GLU A 127 -9.20 12.11 -6.66
N GLU A 128 -10.00 11.89 -5.63
CA GLU A 128 -9.98 10.68 -4.81
C GLU A 128 -10.44 9.44 -5.58
N VAL A 129 -9.79 8.32 -5.32
CA VAL A 129 -10.26 6.98 -5.70
C VAL A 129 -10.38 6.09 -4.48
N ALA A 130 -11.18 5.03 -4.57
CA ALA A 130 -11.16 3.99 -3.54
C ALA A 130 -9.74 3.45 -3.36
N ALA A 131 -9.30 3.26 -2.11
CA ALA A 131 -7.98 2.75 -1.79
C ALA A 131 -7.70 1.39 -2.46
N LEU A 132 -8.75 0.56 -2.63
CA LEU A 132 -8.67 -0.70 -3.38
C LEU A 132 -8.15 -0.50 -4.81
N ILE A 133 -8.68 0.49 -5.54
CA ILE A 133 -8.27 0.79 -6.93
C ILE A 133 -6.80 1.26 -6.98
N MET A 134 -6.42 2.14 -6.06
CA MET A 134 -5.02 2.58 -5.95
C MET A 134 -4.09 1.39 -5.68
N ARG A 135 -4.43 0.54 -4.73
CA ARG A 135 -3.67 -0.66 -4.38
C ARG A 135 -3.48 -1.61 -5.57
N GLU A 136 -4.56 -1.85 -6.34
CA GLU A 136 -4.50 -2.67 -7.55
C GLU A 136 -3.40 -2.18 -8.49
N LYS A 137 -3.41 -0.88 -8.78
CA LYS A 137 -2.43 -0.29 -9.70
C LYS A 137 -1.01 -0.29 -9.13
N LEU A 138 -0.87 -0.01 -7.84
CA LEU A 138 0.43 -0.09 -7.17
C LEU A 138 0.98 -1.53 -7.14
N HIS A 139 0.15 -2.55 -6.96
CA HIS A 139 0.57 -3.94 -7.06
C HIS A 139 1.06 -4.28 -8.46
N SER A 140 0.34 -3.85 -9.50
CA SER A 140 0.75 -4.07 -10.88
C SER A 140 2.11 -3.42 -11.17
N ILE A 141 2.31 -2.16 -10.75
CA ILE A 141 3.57 -1.45 -10.92
C ILE A 141 4.68 -2.11 -10.10
N LYS A 142 4.41 -2.48 -8.84
CA LYS A 142 5.36 -3.14 -7.94
C LYS A 142 5.89 -4.46 -8.53
N ASN A 143 5.02 -5.29 -9.09
CA ASN A 143 5.39 -6.58 -9.68
C ASN A 143 6.36 -6.42 -10.85
N ILE A 144 6.21 -5.36 -11.64
CA ILE A 144 7.15 -5.03 -12.71
C ILE A 144 8.57 -4.79 -12.17
N PHE A 145 8.69 -4.28 -10.94
CA PHE A 145 9.98 -4.06 -10.26
C PHE A 145 10.49 -5.29 -9.49
N GLY A 146 9.76 -6.43 -9.52
CA GLY A 146 10.18 -7.66 -8.85
C GLY A 146 10.10 -7.57 -7.31
N VAL A 147 9.24 -6.71 -6.77
CA VAL A 147 9.03 -6.58 -5.32
C VAL A 147 7.86 -7.45 -4.88
N GLU A 148 8.14 -8.59 -4.29
CA GLU A 148 7.11 -9.59 -3.92
C GLU A 148 6.34 -9.26 -2.63
N GLN A 149 6.95 -8.50 -1.71
CA GLN A 149 6.37 -8.23 -0.39
C GLN A 149 5.07 -7.39 -0.48
N PRO A 150 3.95 -7.86 0.07
CA PRO A 150 2.64 -7.21 -0.10
C PRO A 150 2.50 -5.88 0.65
N ASP A 151 3.27 -5.68 1.73
CA ASP A 151 3.25 -4.50 2.60
C ASP A 151 4.11 -3.34 2.10
N LYS A 152 4.73 -3.49 0.94
CA LYS A 152 5.56 -2.46 0.31
C LYS A 152 4.78 -1.47 -0.57
N ILE A 153 3.47 -1.45 -0.44
CA ILE A 153 2.59 -0.46 -1.09
C ILE A 153 1.77 0.32 -0.06
N PHE A 154 1.52 1.57 -0.34
CA PHE A 154 0.72 2.47 0.50
C PHE A 154 -0.36 3.15 -0.36
N PRO A 155 -1.65 3.09 0.00
CA PRO A 155 -2.18 2.51 1.24
C PRO A 155 -2.02 0.98 1.32
N VAL A 156 -1.71 0.46 2.53
CA VAL A 156 -1.67 -1.00 2.79
C VAL A 156 -3.10 -1.54 2.91
N GLN A 157 -4.00 -0.77 3.49
CA GLN A 157 -5.40 -1.15 3.71
C GLN A 157 -6.23 -0.86 2.46
N LYS A 158 -7.17 -1.76 2.15
CA LYS A 158 -8.19 -1.54 1.11
C LYS A 158 -9.27 -0.57 1.58
N TYR A 159 -9.58 -0.63 2.86
CA TYR A 159 -10.54 0.23 3.57
C TYR A 159 -10.15 0.34 5.04
N LEU A 160 -10.61 1.39 5.69
CA LEU A 160 -10.46 1.62 7.11
C LEU A 160 -11.78 1.31 7.84
N ASN A 161 -11.64 0.68 9.00
CA ASN A 161 -12.71 0.57 9.97
C ASN A 161 -12.15 1.07 11.31
N LEU A 162 -12.28 2.36 11.56
CA LEU A 162 -11.73 3.00 12.76
C LEU A 162 -12.39 2.49 14.03
N GLU A 163 -13.67 2.13 13.99
CA GLU A 163 -14.41 1.56 15.13
C GLU A 163 -13.82 0.20 15.57
N LYS A 164 -13.34 -0.59 14.61
CA LYS A 164 -12.63 -1.86 14.86
C LYS A 164 -11.13 -1.68 15.08
N GLY A 165 -10.65 -0.46 15.28
CA GLY A 165 -9.22 -0.16 15.54
C GLY A 165 -8.30 -0.27 14.32
N SER A 166 -8.86 -0.27 13.09
CA SER A 166 -8.05 -0.24 11.88
C SER A 166 -7.29 1.08 11.78
N ALA A 167 -5.97 1.02 11.90
CA ALA A 167 -5.13 2.19 12.10
C ALA A 167 -4.62 2.85 10.82
N GLY A 168 -4.73 2.18 9.67
CA GLY A 168 -3.99 2.57 8.49
C GLY A 168 -2.46 2.40 8.69
N SER A 169 -1.76 2.11 7.62
CA SER A 169 -0.29 2.08 7.62
C SER A 169 0.22 3.36 6.97
N TRP A 170 1.23 3.94 7.57
CA TRP A 170 1.81 5.19 7.12
C TRP A 170 3.21 4.99 6.50
N ILE A 171 3.60 5.91 5.66
CA ILE A 171 4.93 6.01 5.07
C ILE A 171 5.56 7.35 5.45
N ASN A 172 6.88 7.36 5.67
CA ASN A 172 7.62 8.60 5.93
C ASN A 172 7.47 9.57 4.76
N LEU A 173 7.10 10.81 5.05
CA LEU A 173 7.01 11.85 4.04
C LEU A 173 8.39 12.26 3.51
N PRO A 174 8.48 12.62 2.22
CA PRO A 174 9.69 13.22 1.65
C PRO A 174 9.94 14.64 2.18
N TYR A 175 11.06 15.24 1.81
CA TYR A 175 11.44 16.61 2.11
C TYR A 175 11.51 16.97 3.61
N HIS A 176 11.75 16.02 4.51
CA HIS A 176 12.17 16.38 5.85
C HIS A 176 13.47 17.18 5.77
N ASN A 177 13.52 18.38 6.40
CA ASN A 177 14.58 19.35 6.21
C ASN A 177 14.83 19.67 4.73
N ALA A 178 13.86 20.29 4.06
CA ALA A 178 13.81 20.44 2.61
C ALA A 178 15.09 21.01 1.98
N LYS A 179 15.77 21.94 2.67
CA LYS A 179 17.05 22.53 2.19
C LYS A 179 18.16 21.49 2.11
N ASN A 180 18.25 20.59 3.11
CA ASN A 180 19.33 19.62 3.27
C ASN A 180 18.81 18.18 3.28
N THR A 181 17.62 17.93 2.71
CA THR A 181 16.97 16.63 2.77
C THR A 181 17.76 15.54 2.05
N GLN A 182 17.74 14.34 2.61
CA GLN A 182 18.13 13.11 1.91
C GLN A 182 16.92 12.41 1.27
N ARG A 183 15.67 12.87 1.55
CA ARG A 183 14.40 12.32 1.06
C ARG A 183 13.82 13.23 -0.02
N TYR A 184 14.42 13.28 -1.17
CA TYR A 184 14.11 14.21 -2.27
C TYR A 184 13.59 13.49 -3.50
N MET A 185 12.84 14.19 -4.32
CA MET A 185 12.51 13.74 -5.65
C MET A 185 13.79 13.59 -6.49
N ILE A 186 13.94 12.45 -7.14
CA ILE A 186 15.10 12.15 -8.00
C ILE A 186 14.78 12.65 -9.41
N LYS A 187 15.66 13.48 -9.96
CA LYS A 187 15.57 13.89 -11.37
C LYS A 187 16.16 12.81 -12.29
N GLU A 188 15.85 12.88 -13.57
CA GLU A 188 16.29 11.88 -14.57
C GLU A 188 17.81 11.76 -14.67
N ASP A 189 18.52 12.86 -14.48
CA ASP A 189 19.98 12.89 -14.42
C ASP A 189 20.57 12.38 -13.08
N GLY A 190 19.71 11.93 -12.17
CA GLY A 190 20.06 11.45 -10.83
C GLY A 190 20.25 12.56 -9.81
N SER A 191 20.17 13.81 -10.20
CA SER A 191 20.33 14.94 -9.29
C SER A 191 19.11 15.11 -8.37
N LYS A 192 19.31 15.81 -7.26
CA LYS A 192 18.31 16.15 -6.26
C LYS A 192 17.42 17.28 -6.78
N ALA A 193 16.10 17.07 -6.75
CA ALA A 193 15.14 18.14 -6.99
C ALA A 193 14.87 18.96 -5.72
N THR A 194 14.66 20.26 -5.88
CA THR A 194 14.17 21.14 -4.83
C THR A 194 12.69 20.86 -4.52
N LEU A 195 12.18 21.44 -3.46
CA LEU A 195 10.77 21.34 -3.11
C LEU A 195 9.88 22.01 -4.16
N GLU A 196 10.33 23.10 -4.75
CA GLU A 196 9.66 23.85 -5.81
C GLU A 196 9.60 23.02 -7.09
N GLU A 197 10.72 22.41 -7.51
CA GLU A 197 10.76 21.49 -8.66
C GLU A 197 9.84 20.28 -8.45
N PHE A 198 9.69 19.79 -7.21
CA PHE A 198 8.71 18.75 -6.90
C PHE A 198 7.27 19.24 -7.09
N PHE A 199 6.94 20.46 -6.65
CA PHE A 199 5.62 21.01 -6.85
C PHE A 199 5.26 21.13 -8.34
N GLU A 200 6.21 21.51 -9.17
CA GLU A 200 6.02 21.57 -10.64
C GLU A 200 5.83 20.15 -11.22
N ALA A 201 6.67 19.21 -10.79
CA ALA A 201 6.56 17.81 -11.20
C ALA A 201 5.22 17.18 -10.78
N TYR A 202 4.73 17.48 -9.57
CA TYR A 202 3.41 17.04 -9.10
C TYR A 202 2.30 17.54 -10.03
N GLU A 203 2.26 18.85 -10.34
CA GLU A 203 1.24 19.44 -11.21
C GLU A 203 1.26 18.80 -12.61
N LYS A 204 2.44 18.50 -13.14
CA LYS A 204 2.63 17.92 -14.47
C LYS A 204 2.28 16.43 -14.52
N ASN A 205 2.50 15.67 -13.44
CA ASN A 205 2.42 14.21 -13.47
C ASN A 205 1.19 13.63 -12.76
N LYS A 206 0.40 14.44 -12.04
CA LYS A 206 -0.85 13.97 -11.44
C LYS A 206 -1.83 13.52 -12.52
N VAL A 207 -2.50 12.41 -12.28
CA VAL A 207 -3.41 11.80 -13.25
C VAL A 207 -4.85 11.77 -12.74
N THR A 208 -5.80 11.70 -13.67
CA THR A 208 -7.22 11.52 -13.32
C THR A 208 -7.49 10.08 -12.88
N PRO A 209 -8.58 9.83 -12.12
CA PRO A 209 -9.03 8.47 -11.82
C PRO A 209 -9.22 7.60 -13.07
N SER A 210 -9.68 8.18 -14.17
CA SER A 210 -9.84 7.48 -15.44
C SER A 210 -8.49 7.05 -16.03
N GLN A 211 -7.48 7.92 -16.01
CA GLN A 211 -6.12 7.59 -16.46
C GLN A 211 -5.50 6.52 -15.58
N LEU A 212 -5.67 6.62 -14.24
CA LEU A 212 -5.20 5.57 -13.32
C LEU A 212 -5.79 4.20 -13.68
N ARG A 213 -7.11 4.12 -13.92
CA ARG A 213 -7.77 2.85 -14.28
C ARG A 213 -7.25 2.28 -15.61
N LYS A 214 -6.90 3.14 -16.57
CA LYS A 214 -6.37 2.75 -17.88
C LYS A 214 -4.90 2.31 -17.84
N LEU A 215 -4.17 2.58 -16.75
CA LEU A 215 -2.84 2.01 -16.61
C LEU A 215 -2.95 0.50 -16.75
N LYS A 216 -2.26 -0.06 -17.75
CA LYS A 216 -2.24 -1.51 -17.97
C LYS A 216 -1.83 -2.17 -16.66
N SER A 217 -2.70 -2.96 -16.10
CA SER A 217 -2.32 -3.95 -15.14
C SER A 217 -1.55 -4.98 -15.96
N ASN A 218 -0.22 -4.96 -15.92
CA ASN A 218 0.57 -6.11 -16.34
C ASN A 218 0.48 -7.23 -15.28
N ILE A 219 -0.72 -7.46 -14.78
CA ILE A 219 -1.13 -8.78 -14.35
C ILE A 219 -1.39 -9.42 -15.70
N ASP A 220 -0.43 -10.23 -16.16
CA ASP A 220 -0.58 -11.05 -17.32
C ASP A 220 -1.98 -11.65 -17.31
N GLU A 221 -2.78 -11.37 -18.35
CA GLU A 221 -3.96 -12.18 -18.65
C GLU A 221 -3.55 -13.65 -18.85
N GLY A 222 -2.25 -13.96 -18.83
CA GLY A 222 -1.63 -15.25 -19.00
C GLY A 222 -1.69 -16.20 -17.82
N GLU A 223 -2.05 -15.74 -16.58
CA GLU A 223 -2.16 -16.65 -15.42
C GLU A 223 -3.28 -16.32 -14.42
N THR A 224 -4.22 -15.47 -14.73
CA THR A 224 -5.56 -15.65 -14.17
C THR A 224 -6.16 -16.86 -14.89
N GLY A 225 -5.57 -18.04 -14.63
CA GLY A 225 -6.24 -19.28 -15.03
C GLY A 225 -7.71 -19.19 -14.67
N ASP A 226 -8.56 -20.01 -15.21
CA ASP A 226 -10.04 -20.08 -15.06
C ASP A 226 -10.56 -20.07 -13.60
N TRP A 227 -9.71 -19.54 -12.68
CA TRP A 227 -9.98 -19.41 -11.26
C TRP A 227 -11.16 -18.45 -11.06
N PHE A 228 -12.26 -18.99 -10.59
CA PHE A 228 -13.49 -18.26 -10.37
C PHE A 228 -14.15 -17.61 -11.61
N LYS A 229 -13.84 -18.04 -12.84
CA LYS A 229 -14.42 -17.48 -14.07
C LYS A 229 -15.94 -17.39 -14.01
N ASP A 230 -16.58 -18.45 -13.56
CA ASP A 230 -18.03 -18.53 -13.40
C ASP A 230 -18.47 -18.35 -11.92
N GLY A 231 -17.58 -17.83 -11.10
CA GLY A 231 -17.81 -17.62 -9.67
C GLY A 231 -18.42 -16.26 -9.35
N PRO A 232 -18.83 -16.05 -8.10
CA PRO A 232 -19.30 -14.76 -7.65
C PRO A 232 -18.30 -13.63 -7.91
N PRO A 233 -18.74 -12.39 -8.20
CA PRO A 233 -17.85 -11.26 -8.47
C PRO A 233 -16.80 -11.02 -7.39
N CYS A 234 -17.13 -11.27 -6.12
CA CYS A 234 -16.18 -11.17 -5.01
C CYS A 234 -15.02 -12.17 -5.10
N PHE A 235 -15.24 -13.39 -5.62
CA PHE A 235 -14.17 -14.36 -5.84
C PHE A 235 -13.34 -14.05 -7.07
N GLN A 236 -13.95 -13.51 -8.13
CA GLN A 236 -13.21 -12.98 -9.27
C GLN A 236 -12.29 -11.82 -8.83
N ALA A 237 -12.80 -10.94 -7.94
CA ALA A 237 -12.00 -9.90 -7.33
C ALA A 237 -10.85 -10.46 -6.45
N LEU A 238 -11.11 -11.54 -5.68
CA LEU A 238 -10.07 -12.23 -4.91
C LEU A 238 -8.97 -12.82 -5.80
N ALA A 239 -9.34 -13.44 -6.93
CA ALA A 239 -8.38 -13.94 -7.91
C ALA A 239 -7.47 -12.84 -8.43
N LYS A 240 -8.03 -11.65 -8.60
CA LYS A 240 -7.33 -10.47 -9.12
C LYS A 240 -6.51 -9.72 -8.08
N PHE A 241 -7.00 -9.61 -6.84
CA PHE A 241 -6.43 -8.72 -5.81
C PHE A 241 -5.78 -9.47 -4.65
N GLY A 242 -5.90 -10.80 -4.61
CA GLY A 242 -5.38 -11.63 -3.53
C GLY A 242 -6.21 -11.57 -2.24
N VAL A 243 -5.76 -12.31 -1.23
CA VAL A 243 -6.43 -12.48 0.06
C VAL A 243 -5.59 -11.85 1.17
N GLU A 244 -6.24 -11.24 2.17
CA GLU A 244 -5.54 -10.72 3.34
C GLU A 244 -5.15 -11.86 4.31
N LYS A 245 -3.94 -11.78 4.87
CA LYS A 245 -3.38 -12.79 5.77
C LYS A 245 -4.28 -13.13 6.96
N LYS A 246 -5.00 -12.14 7.50
CA LYS A 246 -5.84 -12.31 8.70
C LYS A 246 -7.14 -13.08 8.47
N VAL A 247 -7.61 -13.17 7.22
CA VAL A 247 -8.91 -13.79 6.86
C VAL A 247 -8.77 -15.06 6.00
N ARG A 248 -7.57 -15.63 5.91
CA ARG A 248 -7.28 -16.79 5.06
C ARG A 248 -8.20 -17.98 5.31
N ASN A 249 -8.39 -18.36 6.57
CA ASN A 249 -9.22 -19.50 6.92
C ASN A 249 -10.70 -19.26 6.53
N GLU A 250 -11.25 -18.09 6.88
CA GLU A 250 -12.61 -17.70 6.51
C GLU A 250 -12.78 -17.64 5.00
N THR A 251 -11.78 -17.11 4.29
CA THR A 251 -11.78 -17.03 2.83
C THR A 251 -11.80 -18.43 2.20
N LEU A 252 -10.97 -19.36 2.67
CA LEU A 252 -10.96 -20.73 2.15
C LEU A 252 -12.29 -21.44 2.45
N VAL A 253 -12.86 -21.19 3.64
CA VAL A 253 -14.21 -21.67 3.99
C VAL A 253 -15.25 -21.17 3.00
N ASP A 254 -15.23 -19.91 2.59
CA ASP A 254 -16.17 -19.36 1.63
C ASP A 254 -15.89 -19.83 0.20
N MET A 255 -14.62 -19.91 -0.21
CA MET A 255 -14.22 -20.48 -1.51
C MET A 255 -14.63 -21.95 -1.66
N SER A 256 -14.66 -22.70 -0.57
CA SER A 256 -14.99 -24.15 -0.60
C SER A 256 -16.35 -24.43 -1.22
N LYS A 257 -17.32 -23.53 -1.09
CA LYS A 257 -18.63 -23.66 -1.74
C LYS A 257 -18.50 -23.65 -3.27
N TYR A 258 -17.76 -22.67 -3.79
CA TYR A 258 -17.51 -22.58 -5.22
C TYR A 258 -16.71 -23.78 -5.73
N ILE A 259 -15.64 -24.17 -5.03
CA ILE A 259 -14.76 -25.27 -5.40
C ILE A 259 -15.57 -26.58 -5.45
N LYS A 260 -16.43 -26.85 -4.46
CA LYS A 260 -17.28 -28.04 -4.41
C LYS A 260 -18.30 -28.06 -5.55
N MET A 261 -18.87 -26.91 -5.92
CA MET A 261 -19.81 -26.82 -7.07
C MET A 261 -19.08 -26.97 -8.41
N ARG A 262 -17.90 -26.44 -8.56
CA ARG A 262 -17.14 -26.46 -9.82
C ARG A 262 -16.44 -27.78 -10.07
N TYR A 263 -15.99 -28.45 -9.02
CA TYR A 263 -15.21 -29.69 -9.07
C TYR A 263 -15.81 -30.74 -8.11
N PRO A 264 -17.04 -31.28 -8.38
CA PRO A 264 -17.75 -32.15 -7.43
C PRO A 264 -16.94 -33.33 -6.94
N GLU A 265 -16.20 -33.99 -7.85
CA GLU A 265 -15.43 -35.21 -7.54
C GLU A 265 -14.02 -34.89 -6.96
N GLU A 266 -13.41 -33.77 -7.37
CA GLU A 266 -12.02 -33.41 -7.05
C GLU A 266 -11.90 -32.27 -6.03
N TRP A 267 -13.02 -31.82 -5.47
CA TRP A 267 -13.03 -30.56 -4.69
C TRP A 267 -12.09 -30.58 -3.50
N LYS A 268 -11.81 -31.74 -2.90
CA LYS A 268 -10.89 -31.87 -1.76
C LYS A 268 -9.44 -31.56 -2.17
N ASP A 269 -9.01 -32.08 -3.29
CA ASP A 269 -7.67 -31.85 -3.84
C ASP A 269 -7.55 -30.40 -4.32
N LYS A 270 -8.60 -29.87 -4.96
CA LYS A 270 -8.70 -28.49 -5.40
C LYS A 270 -8.62 -27.49 -4.24
N MET A 271 -9.09 -27.83 -3.04
CA MET A 271 -8.91 -27.01 -1.85
C MET A 271 -7.43 -26.75 -1.55
N GLY A 272 -6.58 -27.75 -1.71
CA GLY A 272 -5.13 -27.63 -1.58
C GLY A 272 -4.51 -26.72 -2.66
N GLU A 273 -4.93 -26.89 -3.91
CA GLU A 273 -4.46 -26.05 -5.03
C GLU A 273 -4.84 -24.56 -4.82
N TYR A 274 -6.10 -24.30 -4.41
CA TYR A 274 -6.57 -22.94 -4.12
C TYR A 274 -5.85 -22.33 -2.91
N ASN A 275 -5.57 -23.11 -1.87
CA ASN A 275 -4.75 -22.69 -0.75
C ASN A 275 -3.35 -22.27 -1.22
N LYS A 276 -2.71 -23.11 -2.03
CA LYS A 276 -1.39 -22.83 -2.60
C LYS A 276 -1.39 -21.57 -3.48
N LYS A 277 -2.36 -21.46 -4.40
CA LYS A 277 -2.41 -20.32 -5.35
C LYS A 277 -2.68 -18.98 -4.67
N PHE A 278 -3.60 -18.94 -3.71
CA PHE A 278 -4.10 -17.65 -3.17
C PHE A 278 -3.51 -17.27 -1.81
N PHE A 279 -2.96 -18.21 -1.04
CA PHE A 279 -2.49 -17.92 0.31
C PHE A 279 -0.97 -18.09 0.49
N GLU A 280 -0.30 -18.98 -0.25
CA GLU A 280 1.16 -19.11 -0.17
C GLU A 280 1.90 -17.82 -0.58
N PRO A 281 1.50 -17.11 -1.66
CA PRO A 281 2.18 -15.88 -2.07
C PRO A 281 2.16 -14.77 -1.04
N ILE A 282 1.24 -14.81 -0.06
CA ILE A 282 1.16 -13.82 1.03
C ILE A 282 1.91 -14.25 2.30
N GLY A 283 2.82 -15.24 2.17
CA GLY A 283 3.83 -15.57 3.16
C GLY A 283 3.52 -16.73 4.10
N LYS A 284 2.37 -17.40 4.00
CA LYS A 284 2.06 -18.73 4.56
C LYS A 284 0.69 -19.18 4.07
N GLY A 285 0.66 -20.24 3.26
CA GLY A 285 -0.55 -21.03 3.05
C GLY A 285 -1.12 -21.53 4.39
N LEU A 286 -2.36 -21.92 4.40
CA LEU A 286 -2.91 -22.71 5.49
C LEU A 286 -2.18 -24.05 5.54
N SER A 287 -1.87 -24.55 6.72
CA SER A 287 -1.28 -25.86 6.90
C SER A 287 -2.21 -26.95 6.36
N TYR A 288 -1.66 -28.14 6.11
CA TYR A 288 -2.44 -29.29 5.68
C TYR A 288 -3.60 -29.60 6.64
N ASP A 289 -3.36 -29.51 7.95
CA ASP A 289 -4.37 -29.77 8.98
C ASP A 289 -5.47 -28.72 8.99
N GLU A 290 -5.15 -27.44 8.78
CA GLU A 290 -6.14 -26.38 8.65
C GLU A 290 -7.03 -26.59 7.42
N VAL A 291 -6.44 -26.91 6.26
CA VAL A 291 -7.19 -27.23 5.02
C VAL A 291 -8.08 -28.46 5.23
N LYS A 292 -7.55 -29.52 5.85
CA LYS A 292 -8.29 -30.73 6.19
C LYS A 292 -9.45 -30.46 7.16
N GLY A 293 -9.26 -29.56 8.11
CA GLY A 293 -10.32 -29.10 9.01
C GLY A 293 -11.47 -28.43 8.27
N VAL A 294 -11.15 -27.55 7.30
CA VAL A 294 -12.16 -26.93 6.42
C VAL A 294 -12.89 -28.00 5.61
N ILE A 295 -12.18 -28.93 4.99
CA ILE A 295 -12.77 -30.03 4.22
C ILE A 295 -13.74 -30.82 5.09
N GLY A 296 -13.31 -31.28 6.26
CA GLY A 296 -14.14 -32.08 7.18
C GLY A 296 -15.41 -31.36 7.64
N SER A 297 -15.35 -30.03 7.83
CA SER A 297 -16.53 -29.25 8.14
C SER A 297 -17.52 -29.14 6.99
N ARG A 298 -17.01 -29.15 5.74
CA ARG A 298 -17.80 -29.05 4.50
C ARG A 298 -18.38 -30.37 4.03
N GLU A 299 -17.84 -31.49 4.45
CA GLU A 299 -18.43 -32.79 4.26
C GLU A 299 -19.73 -32.98 5.05
N LYS A 300 -19.74 -32.40 6.27
CA LYS A 300 -20.87 -32.57 7.21
C LYS A 300 -22.04 -31.60 6.94
N LYS A 301 -21.79 -30.46 6.30
CA LYS A 301 -22.81 -29.42 6.11
C LYS A 301 -22.55 -28.58 4.89
N ASP A 302 -23.55 -28.36 4.05
CA ASP A 302 -23.53 -27.37 2.99
C ASP A 302 -23.90 -25.99 3.54
N TYR A 303 -23.13 -24.98 3.08
CA TYR A 303 -23.32 -23.59 3.49
C TYR A 303 -23.63 -22.72 2.29
N ALA A 304 -24.48 -21.70 2.47
CA ALA A 304 -24.68 -20.67 1.47
C ALA A 304 -23.45 -19.75 1.34
N TYR A 305 -23.35 -19.02 0.23
CA TYR A 305 -22.38 -17.93 0.12
C TYR A 305 -22.65 -16.87 1.18
N ARG A 306 -21.58 -16.42 1.84
CA ARG A 306 -21.64 -15.36 2.86
C ARG A 306 -21.27 -14.00 2.26
N CYS A 307 -21.97 -13.60 1.19
CA CYS A 307 -21.70 -12.33 0.48
C CYS A 307 -21.82 -11.09 1.37
N SER A 308 -22.44 -11.20 2.53
CA SER A 308 -22.52 -10.13 3.55
C SER A 308 -21.33 -10.10 4.51
N SER A 309 -20.37 -11.02 4.41
CA SER A 309 -19.17 -11.02 5.23
C SER A 309 -18.38 -9.73 5.05
N ASP A 310 -17.88 -9.15 6.14
CA ASP A 310 -17.19 -7.85 6.12
C ASP A 310 -15.97 -7.82 5.20
N TRP A 311 -15.30 -8.94 5.01
CA TRP A 311 -14.14 -9.08 4.12
C TRP A 311 -14.52 -9.18 2.63
N LEU A 312 -15.81 -9.45 2.31
CA LEU A 312 -16.35 -9.52 0.94
C LEU A 312 -17.06 -8.23 0.49
N LYS A 313 -17.55 -7.42 1.43
CA LYS A 313 -18.34 -6.22 1.12
C LYS A 313 -17.69 -5.18 0.22
N PRO A 314 -16.36 -5.03 0.16
CA PRO A 314 -15.69 -4.05 -0.69
C PRO A 314 -15.48 -4.50 -2.15
N HIS A 315 -15.90 -5.71 -2.48
CA HIS A 315 -15.82 -6.30 -3.82
C HIS A 315 -17.21 -6.32 -4.47
#